data_8213abe679378831dcc6c04e8e5c0fc5
#
_entry.id   8213abe679378831dcc6c04e8e5c0fc5
#
_cell.length_a   1.000
_cell.length_b   1.000
_cell.length_c   1.000
_cell.angle_alpha   90.00
_cell.angle_beta   90.00
_cell.angle_gamma   90.00
#
_symmetry.space_group_name_H-M   'P 1'
#
loop_
_entity.id
_entity.type
_entity.pdbx_description
1 polymer ?
#
loop_
_entity_poly.entity_id
_entity_poly.type
_entity_poly.pdbx_seq_one_letter_code
_entity_poly.pdbx_strand_id
1 'polypeptide(L)'
;MNSDFSEKNPNNAEVKVIAGFLASALDIEDTMSLNVYGDLLDRQSWPANLTEETFQNIRNFLTTLIQDTEAHKKAFLELKNKLNNNAVN
;
A
#
# COMPACT_ATOMS: atom_id res chain seq x y z
N MET A 1 2.05 -26.78 -6.01
CA MET A 1 0.71 -26.46 -6.27
C MET A 1 0.55 -25.25 -7.15
N ASN A 2 -0.24 -25.40 -8.16
CA ASN A 2 -0.42 -24.30 -9.01
C ASN A 2 -1.32 -23.30 -8.45
N SER A 3 -1.25 -22.14 -8.95
CA SER A 3 -2.15 -21.08 -8.59
C SER A 3 -3.47 -21.28 -9.29
N ASP A 4 -4.51 -21.49 -8.54
CA ASP A 4 -5.83 -21.61 -9.12
C ASP A 4 -6.29 -20.32 -9.77
N PHE A 5 -5.70 -19.22 -9.36
CA PHE A 5 -5.96 -17.92 -9.95
C PHE A 5 -5.63 -17.86 -11.43
N SER A 6 -4.54 -18.51 -11.83
CA SER A 6 -4.15 -18.45 -13.23
C SER A 6 -4.87 -19.47 -14.08
N GLU A 7 -5.51 -20.47 -13.47
CA GLU A 7 -6.11 -21.57 -14.22
C GLU A 7 -7.62 -21.45 -14.35
N LYS A 8 -8.26 -20.72 -13.46
CA LYS A 8 -9.71 -20.51 -13.56
C LYS A 8 -10.08 -19.22 -12.85
N ASN A 9 -11.16 -18.65 -13.30
CA ASN A 9 -11.66 -17.41 -12.70
C ASN A 9 -12.29 -17.69 -11.34
N PRO A 10 -12.12 -16.83 -10.38
CA PRO A 10 -12.78 -16.97 -9.09
C PRO A 10 -14.29 -16.79 -9.24
N ASN A 11 -15.07 -17.47 -8.40
CA ASN A 11 -16.51 -17.25 -8.37
C ASN A 11 -16.83 -15.97 -7.58
N ASN A 12 -18.11 -15.59 -7.58
CA ASN A 12 -18.53 -14.32 -6.98
C ASN A 12 -18.23 -14.26 -5.49
N ALA A 13 -18.38 -15.37 -4.77
CA ALA A 13 -18.08 -15.39 -3.34
C ALA A 13 -16.58 -15.19 -3.09
N GLU A 14 -15.75 -15.86 -3.89
CA GLU A 14 -14.31 -15.69 -3.78
C GLU A 14 -13.89 -14.26 -4.10
N VAL A 15 -14.49 -13.66 -5.13
CA VAL A 15 -14.19 -12.27 -5.50
C VAL A 15 -14.50 -11.32 -4.36
N LYS A 16 -15.62 -11.52 -3.67
CA LYS A 16 -15.98 -10.67 -2.54
C LYS A 16 -14.95 -10.77 -1.41
N VAL A 17 -14.50 -11.97 -1.10
CA VAL A 17 -13.50 -12.17 -0.05
C VAL A 17 -12.19 -11.51 -0.43
N ILE A 18 -11.73 -11.74 -1.65
CA ILE A 18 -10.46 -11.16 -2.11
C ILE A 18 -10.56 -9.65 -2.17
N ALA A 19 -11.67 -9.12 -2.67
CA ALA A 19 -11.88 -7.68 -2.72
C ALA A 19 -11.84 -7.06 -1.33
N GLY A 20 -12.38 -7.75 -0.33
CA GLY A 20 -12.33 -7.28 1.05
C GLY A 20 -10.90 -7.21 1.58
N PHE A 21 -10.10 -8.25 1.32
CA PHE A 21 -8.70 -8.23 1.71
C PHE A 21 -7.93 -7.11 1.01
N LEU A 22 -8.19 -6.90 -0.28
CA LEU A 22 -7.50 -5.84 -1.02
C LEU A 22 -7.89 -4.46 -0.52
N ALA A 23 -9.16 -4.26 -0.19
CA ALA A 23 -9.61 -3.00 0.38
C ALA A 23 -8.93 -2.72 1.71
N SER A 24 -8.81 -3.75 2.56
CA SER A 24 -8.12 -3.61 3.83
C SER A 24 -6.65 -3.30 3.65
N ALA A 25 -5.99 -3.96 2.69
CA ALA A 25 -4.59 -3.70 2.41
C ALA A 25 -4.37 -2.27 1.94
N LEU A 26 -5.26 -1.78 1.06
CA LEU A 26 -5.18 -0.41 0.57
C LEU A 26 -5.37 0.60 1.69
N ASP A 27 -6.30 0.31 2.61
CA ASP A 27 -6.55 1.19 3.74
C ASP A 27 -5.33 1.28 4.66
N ILE A 28 -4.68 0.15 4.91
CA ILE A 28 -3.46 0.12 5.72
C ILE A 28 -2.35 0.93 5.04
N GLU A 29 -2.17 0.76 3.73
CA GLU A 29 -1.15 1.50 3.00
C GLU A 29 -1.42 3.01 3.06
N ASP A 30 -2.68 3.42 2.91
CA ASP A 30 -3.04 4.83 3.01
C ASP A 30 -2.77 5.38 4.41
N THR A 31 -3.12 4.62 5.44
CA THR A 31 -2.90 5.06 6.82
C THR A 31 -1.41 5.27 7.08
N MET A 32 -0.57 4.33 6.64
CA MET A 32 0.87 4.47 6.84
C MET A 32 1.43 5.66 6.07
N SER A 33 1.02 5.83 4.82
CA SER A 33 1.56 6.88 3.97
C SER A 33 1.13 8.27 4.44
N LEU A 34 -0.17 8.44 4.71
CA LEU A 34 -0.71 9.76 5.00
C LEU A 34 -0.60 10.15 6.48
N ASN A 35 -0.83 9.18 7.38
CA ASN A 35 -0.93 9.51 8.80
C ASN A 35 0.34 9.24 9.58
N VAL A 36 1.17 8.30 9.13
CA VAL A 36 2.39 7.97 9.86
C VAL A 36 3.59 8.61 9.19
N TYR A 37 3.85 8.25 7.93
CA TYR A 37 5.06 8.76 7.26
C TYR A 37 4.97 10.26 7.02
N GLY A 38 3.78 10.77 6.69
CA GLY A 38 3.60 12.20 6.45
C GLY A 38 3.95 13.03 7.67
N ASP A 39 3.48 12.60 8.84
CA ASP A 39 3.78 13.32 10.09
C ASP A 39 5.27 13.27 10.40
N LEU A 40 5.94 12.15 10.13
CA LEU A 40 7.36 12.02 10.42
C LEU A 40 8.24 12.81 9.48
N LEU A 41 7.70 13.29 8.35
CA LEU A 41 8.46 14.19 7.46
C LEU A 41 8.54 15.60 8.00
N ASP A 42 7.72 15.94 8.98
CA ASP A 42 7.73 17.27 9.57
C ASP A 42 8.86 17.37 10.58
N ARG A 43 9.72 18.39 10.41
CA ARG A 43 10.86 18.61 11.31
C ARG A 43 10.42 18.73 12.75
N GLN A 44 9.24 19.30 12.98
CA GLN A 44 8.74 19.54 14.33
C GLN A 44 8.34 18.27 15.06
N SER A 45 8.15 17.16 14.34
CA SER A 45 7.86 15.88 14.98
C SER A 45 9.09 15.30 15.68
N TRP A 46 10.26 15.85 15.45
CA TRP A 46 11.51 15.33 15.98
C TRP A 46 12.12 16.29 17.00
N PRO A 47 12.96 15.79 17.91
CA PRO A 47 13.59 16.65 18.90
C PRO A 47 14.41 17.76 18.26
N ALA A 48 14.44 18.92 18.93
CA ALA A 48 15.13 20.09 18.41
C ALA A 48 16.64 19.86 18.29
N ASN A 49 17.19 18.97 19.12
CA ASN A 49 18.62 18.71 19.11
C ASN A 49 19.05 17.67 18.08
N LEU A 50 18.08 17.14 17.32
CA LEU A 50 18.43 16.26 16.20
C LEU A 50 19.18 17.07 15.15
N THR A 51 20.31 16.56 14.67
CA THR A 51 21.09 17.31 13.69
C THR A 51 20.34 17.35 12.37
N GLU A 52 20.60 18.39 11.59
CA GLU A 52 19.97 18.54 10.28
C GLU A 52 20.36 17.40 9.37
N GLU A 53 21.62 16.96 9.43
CA GLU A 53 22.08 15.85 8.60
C GLU A 53 21.30 14.57 8.92
N THR A 54 21.12 14.28 10.20
CA THR A 54 20.36 13.09 10.60
C THR A 54 18.91 13.20 10.16
N PHE A 55 18.31 14.37 10.32
CA PHE A 55 16.94 14.58 9.87
C PHE A 55 16.79 14.36 8.37
N GLN A 56 17.73 14.87 7.57
CA GLN A 56 17.66 14.68 6.13
C GLN A 56 17.80 13.22 5.74
N ASN A 57 18.63 12.46 6.44
CA ASN A 57 18.76 11.03 6.20
C ASN A 57 17.45 10.30 6.51
N ILE A 58 16.81 10.66 7.61
CA ILE A 58 15.52 10.09 7.98
C ILE A 58 14.47 10.45 6.93
N ARG A 59 14.45 11.70 6.51
CA ARG A 59 13.49 12.17 5.53
C ARG A 59 13.64 11.44 4.19
N ASN A 60 14.87 11.23 3.76
CA ASN A 60 15.13 10.50 2.51
C ASN A 60 14.63 9.07 2.62
N PHE A 61 14.85 8.44 3.76
CA PHE A 61 14.40 7.07 3.99
C PHE A 61 12.88 7.00 4.00
N LEU A 62 12.21 7.93 4.66
CA LEU A 62 10.75 7.99 4.70
C LEU A 62 10.17 8.23 3.32
N THR A 63 10.82 9.09 2.53
CA THR A 63 10.37 9.34 1.16
C THR A 63 10.40 8.06 0.34
N THR A 64 11.44 7.26 0.50
CA THR A 64 11.51 5.95 -0.17
C THR A 64 10.37 5.03 0.28
N LEU A 65 10.08 5.00 1.57
CA LEU A 65 8.98 4.18 2.09
C LEU A 65 7.64 4.62 1.50
N ILE A 66 7.42 5.92 1.38
CA ILE A 66 6.19 6.46 0.80
C ILE A 66 6.07 6.04 -0.67
N GLN A 67 7.17 6.12 -1.42
CA GLN A 67 7.17 5.69 -2.81
C GLN A 67 6.86 4.21 -2.95
N ASP A 68 7.43 3.39 -2.06
CA ASP A 68 7.14 1.96 -2.05
C ASP A 68 5.67 1.69 -1.74
N THR A 69 5.09 2.44 -0.80
CA THR A 69 3.69 2.33 -0.45
C THR A 69 2.80 2.64 -1.66
N GLU A 70 3.12 3.69 -2.42
CA GLU A 70 2.35 4.03 -3.60
C GLU A 70 2.44 2.95 -4.67
N ALA A 71 3.60 2.32 -4.82
CA ALA A 71 3.77 1.21 -5.75
C ALA A 71 2.92 0.01 -5.33
N HIS A 72 2.88 -0.28 -4.03
CA HIS A 72 2.04 -1.36 -3.51
C HIS A 72 0.56 -1.09 -3.78
N LYS A 73 0.11 0.13 -3.54
CA LYS A 73 -1.28 0.51 -3.78
C LYS A 73 -1.66 0.31 -5.24
N LYS A 74 -0.77 0.72 -6.13
CA LYS A 74 -1.01 0.56 -7.56
C LYS A 74 -1.14 -0.92 -7.94
N ALA A 75 -0.28 -1.76 -7.39
CA ALA A 75 -0.33 -3.21 -7.65
C ALA A 75 -1.64 -3.81 -7.15
N PHE A 76 -2.10 -3.40 -5.95
CA PHE A 76 -3.37 -3.88 -5.40
C PHE A 76 -4.55 -3.45 -6.27
N LEU A 77 -4.52 -2.21 -6.77
CA LEU A 77 -5.60 -1.72 -7.61
C LEU A 77 -5.64 -2.46 -8.95
N GLU A 78 -4.48 -2.76 -9.51
CA GLU A 78 -4.42 -3.54 -10.74
C GLU A 78 -4.98 -4.93 -10.54
N LEU A 79 -4.65 -5.56 -9.43
CA LEU A 79 -5.19 -6.88 -9.11
C LEU A 79 -6.70 -6.83 -8.93
N LYS A 80 -7.19 -5.81 -8.23
CA LYS A 80 -8.62 -5.63 -8.04
C LYS A 80 -9.34 -5.48 -9.37
N ASN A 81 -8.78 -4.71 -10.29
CA ASN A 81 -9.37 -4.52 -11.60
C ASN A 81 -9.41 -5.82 -12.39
N LYS A 82 -8.33 -6.62 -12.32
CA LYS A 82 -8.31 -7.91 -12.98
C LYS A 82 -9.37 -8.86 -12.43
N LEU A 83 -9.53 -8.87 -11.12
CA LEU A 83 -10.54 -9.70 -10.49
C LEU A 83 -11.94 -9.31 -10.93
N ASN A 84 -12.23 -8.00 -10.94
CA ASN A 84 -13.55 -7.53 -11.34
C ASN A 84 -13.84 -7.85 -12.78
N ASN A 85 -12.88 -7.69 -13.67
CA ASN A 85 -13.07 -7.99 -15.08
C ASN A 85 -13.30 -9.47 -15.32
N ASN A 86 -12.57 -10.33 -14.61
CA ASN A 86 -12.71 -11.77 -14.77
C ASN A 86 -14.03 -12.26 -14.19
N ALA A 87 -14.48 -11.66 -13.08
CA ALA A 87 -15.69 -12.10 -12.41
C ALA A 87 -16.96 -11.71 -13.16
N VAL A 88 -16.93 -10.62 -13.91
CA VAL A 88 -18.10 -10.14 -14.64
C VAL A 88 -18.34 -10.96 -15.90
N ASN A 89 -17.32 -11.53 -16.44
CA ASN A 89 -17.45 -12.36 -17.63
C ASN A 89 -17.89 -13.75 -17.27
#